data_df4928fbf5e8cd15cfba4b8ecb630379
#
_entry.id   df4928fbf5e8cd15cfba4b8ecb630379
#
_cell.length_a   1.000
_cell.length_b   1.000
_cell.length_c   1.000
_cell.angle_alpha   90.00
_cell.angle_beta   90.00
_cell.angle_gamma   90.00
#
_symmetry.space_group_name_H-M   'P 1'
#
loop_
_entity.id
_entity.type
_entity.pdbx_description
1 polymer ?
#
loop_
_entity_poly.entity_id
_entity_poly.type
_entity_poly.pdbx_seq_one_letter_code
_entity_poly.pdbx_strand_id
1 'polypeptide(L)'
;MGQRIRAAADRDFIEGTPTMINRAIGLVFGLLLLLPGAASAAALQEALAAQLRAGVGTAATDDEIETLTVLERFYQERALEPLWVQESGAAPRARELTELLAAADLDALDPRDYGAGPIAALLGAAAPADLAELEVRLTLGLIRFVADLGQGRTTPHVADPELFVFREEVRKETVLAQVALAQDLTLFVDSYRPQTPRYDRQKVALAEYRALATQGGWQPLPEGPTLKPGMTDPRIGLLRDRLRLWGDLKAADDAAVAGGDPDFYDDALVDAVKWMQYRHGLTQDGAVGKKTLAALNVSIETRLEQMVLNLERRRWMPDDLGRRHIFVNLADQLLKLVDGEKTLLDMPVVVGKPYHSTPVFSHEMTYLVMNPYWNVPPSIARKELLPKIKDDVSYLASNNFTLFSDWSSGASVVDPHTVDWAGVNRNNFPYKLRQGSGDGNALGRVKFMFPNRFNIYLHDTPAKTLFGKDQRTFSHGCIRVSDPPGLAEAVLASTGGWSLDRINSTIDSGERRIVTLKDPLPVHIGYLTSWVNKDGSVHFRTDVYGRDAKLAEALLGARAGGWR
;
A
#
# COMPACT_ATOMS: atom_id res chain seq x y z
N MET A 1 -8.50 -15.88 -48.88
CA MET A 1 -9.75 -15.64 -49.60
C MET A 1 -10.18 -14.26 -49.17
N GLY A 2 -9.88 -13.16 -49.76
CA GLY A 2 -9.72 -12.75 -51.15
C GLY A 2 -10.98 -12.07 -51.64
N GLN A 3 -11.04 -10.75 -51.54
CA GLN A 3 -11.39 -9.98 -52.73
C GLN A 3 -11.34 -8.47 -52.48
N ARG A 4 -10.53 -7.85 -53.28
CA ARG A 4 -10.45 -6.41 -53.58
C ARG A 4 -11.65 -6.02 -54.45
N ILE A 5 -12.11 -4.77 -54.33
CA ILE A 5 -12.67 -4.05 -55.50
C ILE A 5 -12.04 -2.65 -55.54
N ARG A 6 -11.50 -2.33 -56.73
CA ARG A 6 -10.91 -1.07 -57.20
C ARG A 6 -11.90 -0.36 -58.12
N ALA A 7 -11.65 0.94 -58.28
CA ALA A 7 -11.80 1.80 -59.49
C ALA A 7 -13.18 2.52 -59.58
N ALA A 8 -13.30 3.69 -60.15
CA ALA A 8 -12.46 4.43 -61.10
C ALA A 8 -12.82 5.92 -61.07
N ALA A 9 -11.89 6.67 -61.54
CA ALA A 9 -11.97 8.10 -61.89
C ALA A 9 -12.92 8.39 -63.03
N ASP A 10 -13.44 9.61 -63.11
CA ASP A 10 -13.41 10.32 -64.39
C ASP A 10 -13.40 11.84 -64.18
N ARG A 11 -12.63 12.47 -65.09
CA ARG A 11 -12.43 13.89 -65.26
C ARG A 11 -13.52 14.47 -66.13
N ASP A 12 -13.86 15.74 -65.94
CA ASP A 12 -14.13 16.59 -67.09
C ASP A 12 -13.75 18.07 -66.82
N PHE A 13 -12.94 18.56 -67.73
CA PHE A 13 -12.46 19.92 -67.97
C PHE A 13 -13.52 20.76 -68.64
N ILE A 14 -13.74 22.01 -68.20
CA ILE A 14 -14.16 23.08 -69.13
C ILE A 14 -13.45 24.39 -68.74
N GLU A 15 -12.66 24.86 -69.72
CA GLU A 15 -12.05 26.19 -69.79
C GLU A 15 -13.09 27.30 -70.03
N GLY A 16 -12.80 28.48 -69.54
CA GLY A 16 -13.49 29.69 -69.93
C GLY A 16 -12.76 30.94 -69.40
N THR A 17 -11.96 31.56 -70.28
CA THR A 17 -11.17 32.77 -70.06
C THR A 17 -12.00 34.09 -70.29
N PRO A 18 -11.42 35.31 -70.16
CA PRO A 18 -11.71 36.25 -69.11
C PRO A 18 -12.37 37.54 -69.67
N THR A 19 -12.96 38.32 -68.77
CA THR A 19 -13.27 39.73 -69.14
C THR A 19 -12.82 40.68 -68.03
N MET A 20 -11.86 41.53 -68.39
CA MET A 20 -11.50 42.71 -67.61
C MET A 20 -12.65 43.73 -67.54
N ILE A 21 -12.92 44.25 -66.38
CA ILE A 21 -13.42 45.64 -66.21
C ILE A 21 -12.70 46.25 -65.00
N ASN A 22 -12.10 47.37 -65.27
CA ASN A 22 -11.31 48.24 -64.42
C ASN A 22 -12.21 49.16 -63.52
N ARG A 23 -11.64 49.57 -62.38
CA ARG A 23 -11.82 50.76 -61.57
C ARG A 23 -12.86 50.75 -60.45
N ALA A 24 -12.34 50.71 -59.19
CA ALA A 24 -12.38 51.91 -58.32
C ALA A 24 -11.57 51.61 -57.05
N ILE A 25 -10.51 52.39 -56.84
CA ILE A 25 -9.77 52.45 -55.58
C ILE A 25 -10.67 53.20 -54.60
N GLY A 26 -11.25 52.47 -53.62
CA GLY A 26 -11.84 53.00 -52.41
C GLY A 26 -11.02 52.58 -51.23
N LEU A 27 -10.16 53.43 -50.68
CA LEU A 27 -9.54 53.28 -49.39
C LEU A 27 -10.64 53.31 -48.33
N VAL A 28 -11.13 52.15 -47.92
CA VAL A 28 -11.86 51.98 -46.70
C VAL A 28 -10.83 51.74 -45.60
N PHE A 29 -10.46 52.78 -44.89
CA PHE A 29 -9.87 52.65 -43.54
C PHE A 29 -10.93 51.96 -42.68
N GLY A 30 -10.86 50.62 -42.60
CA GLY A 30 -11.61 49.85 -41.67
C GLY A 30 -11.07 50.19 -40.27
N LEU A 31 -11.74 51.07 -39.56
CA LEU A 31 -11.60 51.25 -38.13
C LEU A 31 -12.02 49.92 -37.49
N LEU A 32 -11.03 49.05 -37.22
CA LEU A 32 -11.26 47.92 -36.34
C LEU A 32 -11.61 48.51 -34.98
N LEU A 33 -12.87 48.65 -34.71
CA LEU A 33 -13.39 48.75 -33.35
C LEU A 33 -13.00 47.44 -32.66
N LEU A 34 -11.84 47.44 -32.02
CA LEU A 34 -11.51 46.44 -31.01
C LEU A 34 -12.61 46.50 -29.97
N LEU A 35 -13.54 45.54 -29.99
CA LEU A 35 -14.50 45.36 -28.93
C LEU A 35 -13.71 45.26 -27.62
N PRO A 36 -14.14 45.98 -26.55
CA PRO A 36 -13.38 45.97 -25.27
C PRO A 36 -13.08 44.55 -24.73
N GLY A 37 -13.90 43.57 -25.05
CA GLY A 37 -13.65 42.15 -24.69
C GLY A 37 -12.46 41.52 -25.40
N ALA A 38 -12.22 41.81 -26.69
CA ALA A 38 -11.08 41.21 -27.41
C ALA A 38 -9.71 41.69 -26.89
N ALA A 39 -9.64 42.93 -26.41
CA ALA A 39 -8.42 43.49 -25.80
C ALA A 39 -8.15 42.88 -24.40
N SER A 40 -9.19 42.58 -23.64
CA SER A 40 -9.08 41.96 -22.31
C SER A 40 -8.68 40.49 -22.41
N ALA A 41 -9.24 39.72 -23.36
CA ALA A 41 -8.83 38.33 -23.63
C ALA A 41 -7.38 38.24 -24.02
N ALA A 42 -6.92 39.12 -24.92
CA ALA A 42 -5.50 39.15 -25.34
C ALA A 42 -4.58 39.49 -24.15
N ALA A 43 -4.96 40.40 -23.25
CA ALA A 43 -4.18 40.74 -22.06
C ALA A 43 -4.05 39.53 -21.08
N LEU A 44 -5.11 38.76 -20.88
CA LEU A 44 -5.09 37.56 -20.05
C LEU A 44 -4.20 36.47 -20.68
N GLN A 45 -4.30 36.22 -21.96
CA GLN A 45 -3.46 35.27 -22.68
C GLN A 45 -1.98 35.65 -22.64
N GLU A 46 -1.66 36.94 -22.82
CA GLU A 46 -0.29 37.46 -22.71
C GLU A 46 0.25 37.27 -21.28
N ALA A 47 -0.54 37.57 -20.25
CA ALA A 47 -0.18 37.36 -18.85
C ALA A 47 0.03 35.88 -18.54
N LEU A 48 -0.82 34.98 -19.06
CA LEU A 48 -0.67 33.54 -18.87
C LEU A 48 0.61 33.02 -19.53
N ALA A 49 0.92 33.44 -20.74
CA ALA A 49 2.16 33.08 -21.42
C ALA A 49 3.40 33.59 -20.67
N ALA A 50 3.33 34.80 -20.09
CA ALA A 50 4.41 35.35 -19.28
C ALA A 50 4.61 34.55 -17.98
N GLN A 51 3.51 34.19 -17.28
CA GLN A 51 3.54 33.41 -16.04
C GLN A 51 4.13 32.01 -16.25
N LEU A 52 3.73 31.32 -17.33
CA LEU A 52 4.26 29.99 -17.67
C LEU A 52 5.77 30.03 -17.95
N ARG A 53 6.25 31.00 -18.78
CA ARG A 53 7.67 31.15 -19.05
C ARG A 53 8.48 31.51 -17.79
N ALA A 54 7.96 32.39 -16.93
CA ALA A 54 8.61 32.76 -15.68
C ALA A 54 8.72 31.57 -14.73
N GLY A 55 7.69 30.73 -14.66
CA GLY A 55 7.67 29.50 -13.86
C GLY A 55 8.79 28.56 -14.25
N VAL A 56 8.95 28.26 -15.52
CA VAL A 56 10.04 27.38 -16.03
C VAL A 56 11.42 27.95 -15.68
N GLY A 57 11.58 29.27 -15.75
CA GLY A 57 12.83 29.94 -15.42
C GLY A 57 13.20 29.97 -13.93
N THR A 58 12.23 29.73 -13.04
CA THR A 58 12.41 29.75 -11.58
C THR A 58 12.31 28.38 -10.92
N ALA A 59 12.03 27.33 -11.68
CA ALA A 59 11.93 25.96 -11.17
C ALA A 59 13.26 25.50 -10.56
N ALA A 60 13.18 24.87 -9.39
CA ALA A 60 14.32 24.47 -8.58
C ALA A 60 14.67 22.97 -8.73
N THR A 61 13.75 22.17 -9.24
CA THR A 61 13.91 20.70 -9.40
C THR A 61 13.58 20.25 -10.82
N ASP A 62 14.13 19.11 -11.23
CA ASP A 62 13.87 18.51 -12.54
C ASP A 62 12.36 18.19 -12.72
N ASP A 63 11.68 17.73 -11.67
CA ASP A 63 10.23 17.47 -11.70
C ASP A 63 9.40 18.75 -11.88
N GLU A 64 9.82 19.85 -11.27
CA GLU A 64 9.19 21.16 -11.48
C GLU A 64 9.38 21.64 -12.92
N ILE A 65 10.60 21.53 -13.46
CA ILE A 65 10.89 21.89 -14.86
C ILE A 65 10.02 21.06 -15.81
N GLU A 66 9.99 19.75 -15.61
CA GLU A 66 9.14 18.84 -16.41
C GLU A 66 7.67 19.23 -16.32
N THR A 67 7.14 19.43 -15.12
CA THR A 67 5.73 19.77 -14.89
C THR A 67 5.35 21.08 -15.57
N LEU A 68 6.17 22.12 -15.43
CA LEU A 68 5.93 23.41 -16.05
C LEU A 68 6.08 23.37 -17.56
N THR A 69 7.01 22.54 -18.09
CA THR A 69 7.16 22.32 -19.54
C THR A 69 5.94 21.62 -20.13
N VAL A 70 5.39 20.62 -19.45
CA VAL A 70 4.14 19.95 -19.84
C VAL A 70 2.98 20.95 -19.82
N LEU A 71 2.91 21.76 -18.78
CA LEU A 71 1.87 22.78 -18.63
C LEU A 71 1.95 23.86 -19.72
N GLU A 72 3.13 24.38 -20.01
CA GLU A 72 3.34 25.35 -21.09
C GLU A 72 2.88 24.79 -22.43
N ARG A 73 3.29 23.58 -22.80
CA ARG A 73 2.85 22.89 -24.02
C ARG A 73 1.34 22.74 -24.07
N PHE A 74 0.71 22.30 -22.99
CA PHE A 74 -0.73 22.13 -22.91
C PHE A 74 -1.49 23.43 -23.20
N TYR A 75 -1.08 24.55 -22.60
CA TYR A 75 -1.72 25.83 -22.87
C TYR A 75 -1.41 26.39 -24.26
N GLN A 76 -0.22 26.15 -24.81
CA GLN A 76 0.11 26.52 -26.19
C GLN A 76 -0.79 25.78 -27.20
N GLU A 77 -1.00 24.48 -27.03
CA GLU A 77 -1.89 23.67 -27.86
C GLU A 77 -3.36 24.14 -27.82
N ARG A 78 -3.75 24.79 -26.72
CA ARG A 78 -5.08 25.38 -26.51
C ARG A 78 -5.15 26.87 -26.91
N ALA A 79 -4.16 27.40 -27.63
CA ALA A 79 -4.07 28.83 -27.93
C ALA A 79 -4.13 29.72 -26.68
N LEU A 80 -3.58 29.27 -25.57
CA LEU A 80 -3.58 29.93 -24.23
C LEU A 80 -4.99 30.15 -23.65
N GLU A 81 -5.97 29.35 -24.05
CA GLU A 81 -7.33 29.38 -23.49
C GLU A 81 -7.32 28.83 -22.04
N PRO A 82 -7.72 29.64 -21.04
CA PRO A 82 -7.72 29.22 -19.64
C PRO A 82 -8.77 28.13 -19.34
N LEU A 83 -8.52 27.34 -18.29
CA LEU A 83 -9.45 26.33 -17.76
C LEU A 83 -10.33 26.87 -16.61
N TRP A 84 -9.74 27.75 -15.79
CA TRP A 84 -10.27 28.11 -14.48
C TRP A 84 -10.72 29.56 -14.37
N VAL A 85 -10.20 30.44 -15.23
CA VAL A 85 -10.49 31.87 -15.18
C VAL A 85 -11.09 32.36 -16.48
N GLN A 86 -11.78 33.49 -16.39
CA GLN A 86 -12.32 34.26 -17.49
C GLN A 86 -11.90 35.71 -17.32
N GLU A 87 -12.12 36.56 -18.33
CA GLU A 87 -11.83 37.99 -18.24
C GLU A 87 -12.54 38.67 -17.06
N SER A 88 -13.72 38.17 -16.69
CA SER A 88 -14.54 38.67 -15.57
C SER A 88 -14.11 38.16 -14.19
N GLY A 89 -13.08 37.28 -14.10
CA GLY A 89 -12.62 36.70 -12.85
C GLY A 89 -12.59 35.19 -12.83
N ALA A 90 -12.54 34.61 -11.65
CA ALA A 90 -12.52 33.14 -11.45
C ALA A 90 -13.84 32.50 -11.92
N ALA A 91 -13.76 31.49 -12.79
CA ALA A 91 -14.91 30.71 -13.23
C ALA A 91 -15.48 29.85 -12.06
N PRO A 92 -16.72 29.37 -12.11
CA PRO A 92 -17.29 28.48 -11.08
C PRO A 92 -16.41 27.26 -10.79
N ARG A 93 -15.82 26.65 -11.81
CA ARG A 93 -14.89 25.51 -11.69
C ARG A 93 -13.64 25.82 -10.85
N ALA A 94 -13.14 27.06 -10.85
CA ALA A 94 -12.02 27.47 -10.02
C ALA A 94 -12.36 27.37 -8.53
N ARG A 95 -13.59 27.78 -8.16
CA ARG A 95 -14.07 27.69 -6.77
C ARG A 95 -14.26 26.25 -6.33
N GLU A 96 -14.88 25.42 -7.17
CA GLU A 96 -15.05 23.99 -6.93
C GLU A 96 -13.69 23.29 -6.72
N LEU A 97 -12.71 23.54 -7.60
CA LEU A 97 -11.37 22.98 -7.42
C LEU A 97 -10.70 23.48 -6.13
N THR A 98 -10.85 24.76 -5.80
CA THR A 98 -10.30 25.31 -4.55
C THR A 98 -10.86 24.60 -3.32
N GLU A 99 -12.17 24.31 -3.31
CA GLU A 99 -12.82 23.56 -2.23
C GLU A 99 -12.30 22.12 -2.15
N LEU A 100 -12.12 21.44 -3.29
CA LEU A 100 -11.54 20.08 -3.34
C LEU A 100 -10.10 20.07 -2.79
N LEU A 101 -9.26 21.03 -3.17
CA LEU A 101 -7.88 21.13 -2.66
C LEU A 101 -7.86 21.49 -1.17
N ALA A 102 -8.79 22.33 -0.70
CA ALA A 102 -8.92 22.66 0.72
C ALA A 102 -9.37 21.46 1.56
N ALA A 103 -10.10 20.52 0.96
CA ALA A 103 -10.57 19.29 1.61
C ALA A 103 -9.59 18.11 1.47
N ALA A 104 -8.37 18.33 1.00
CA ALA A 104 -7.35 17.26 0.82
C ALA A 104 -7.04 16.50 2.11
N ASP A 105 -7.25 17.10 3.26
CA ASP A 105 -7.06 16.48 4.57
C ASP A 105 -8.01 15.31 4.82
N LEU A 106 -9.16 15.24 4.17
CA LEU A 106 -10.06 14.08 4.21
C LEU A 106 -9.40 12.81 3.66
N ASP A 107 -8.41 12.97 2.80
CA ASP A 107 -7.57 11.89 2.26
C ASP A 107 -6.21 11.79 2.98
N ALA A 108 -6.05 12.39 4.15
CA ALA A 108 -4.78 12.47 4.89
C ALA A 108 -3.65 13.17 4.11
N LEU A 109 -4.01 14.08 3.22
CA LEU A 109 -3.11 14.95 2.47
C LEU A 109 -3.18 16.36 3.05
N ASP A 110 -2.11 17.14 2.93
CA ASP A 110 -2.07 18.48 3.50
C ASP A 110 -2.52 19.52 2.45
N PRO A 111 -3.61 20.26 2.67
CA PRO A 111 -4.07 21.29 1.72
C PRO A 111 -3.00 22.32 1.33
N ARG A 112 -2.01 22.56 2.23
CA ARG A 112 -0.89 23.48 1.97
C ARG A 112 0.02 22.97 0.85
N ASP A 113 0.16 21.66 0.70
CA ASP A 113 0.98 21.04 -0.34
C ASP A 113 0.41 21.29 -1.75
N TYR A 114 -0.86 21.69 -1.85
CA TYR A 114 -1.59 21.98 -3.11
C TYR A 114 -1.88 23.46 -3.30
N GLY A 115 -1.32 24.32 -2.46
CA GLY A 115 -1.49 25.77 -2.57
C GLY A 115 -2.89 26.29 -2.25
N ALA A 116 -3.71 25.55 -1.47
CA ALA A 116 -5.10 25.90 -1.20
C ALA A 116 -5.28 27.33 -0.64
N GLY A 117 -4.42 27.76 0.30
CA GLY A 117 -4.48 29.12 0.87
C GLY A 117 -4.17 30.23 -0.14
N PRO A 118 -3.01 30.23 -0.81
CA PRO A 118 -2.69 31.16 -1.89
C PRO A 118 -3.72 31.20 -3.03
N ILE A 119 -4.27 30.05 -3.44
CA ILE A 119 -5.31 29.93 -4.45
C ILE A 119 -6.59 30.64 -3.97
N ALA A 120 -7.03 30.38 -2.73
CA ALA A 120 -8.23 30.99 -2.16
C ALA A 120 -8.10 32.54 -2.09
N ALA A 121 -6.92 33.07 -1.81
CA ALA A 121 -6.65 34.50 -1.78
C ALA A 121 -6.82 35.16 -3.16
N LEU A 122 -6.60 34.43 -4.26
CA LEU A 122 -6.69 34.92 -5.63
C LEU A 122 -8.09 34.78 -6.26
N LEU A 123 -9.05 34.11 -5.61
CA LEU A 123 -10.40 33.91 -6.19
C LEU A 123 -11.19 35.20 -6.45
N GLY A 124 -10.81 36.31 -5.82
CA GLY A 124 -11.38 37.63 -6.05
C GLY A 124 -10.60 38.48 -7.05
N ALA A 125 -9.58 37.96 -7.71
CA ALA A 125 -8.74 38.67 -8.64
C ALA A 125 -9.53 39.15 -9.88
N ALA A 126 -9.12 40.32 -10.40
CA ALA A 126 -9.64 40.88 -11.63
C ALA A 126 -8.53 41.35 -12.60
N ALA A 127 -7.31 41.55 -12.09
CA ALA A 127 -6.20 41.95 -12.95
C ALA A 127 -5.71 40.73 -13.76
N PRO A 128 -5.38 40.90 -15.06
CA PRO A 128 -4.92 39.78 -15.92
C PRO A 128 -3.73 39.01 -15.36
N ALA A 129 -2.81 39.68 -14.69
CA ALA A 129 -1.65 39.02 -14.07
C ALA A 129 -2.05 38.10 -12.91
N ASP A 130 -2.92 38.54 -12.02
CA ASP A 130 -3.40 37.75 -10.88
C ASP A 130 -4.29 36.60 -11.33
N LEU A 131 -5.09 36.79 -12.40
CA LEU A 131 -5.88 35.73 -13.01
C LEU A 131 -4.98 34.67 -13.66
N ALA A 132 -3.92 35.07 -14.33
CA ALA A 132 -2.94 34.15 -14.90
C ALA A 132 -2.21 33.35 -13.80
N GLU A 133 -1.88 33.99 -12.68
CA GLU A 133 -1.30 33.31 -11.52
C GLU A 133 -2.29 32.29 -10.92
N LEU A 134 -3.57 32.66 -10.75
CA LEU A 134 -4.63 31.78 -10.27
C LEU A 134 -4.78 30.54 -11.17
N GLU A 135 -4.81 30.75 -12.50
CA GLU A 135 -4.90 29.68 -13.51
C GLU A 135 -3.77 28.65 -13.35
N VAL A 136 -2.53 29.13 -13.28
CA VAL A 136 -1.35 28.28 -13.15
C VAL A 136 -1.35 27.54 -11.82
N ARG A 137 -1.63 28.24 -10.71
CA ARG A 137 -1.66 27.64 -9.37
C ARG A 137 -2.72 26.55 -9.23
N LEU A 138 -3.94 26.78 -9.75
CA LEU A 138 -5.00 25.78 -9.76
C LEU A 138 -4.60 24.54 -10.55
N THR A 139 -4.00 24.72 -11.73
CA THR A 139 -3.60 23.59 -12.57
C THR A 139 -2.48 22.78 -11.92
N LEU A 140 -1.47 23.44 -11.35
CA LEU A 140 -0.38 22.78 -10.63
C LEU A 140 -0.88 22.05 -9.36
N GLY A 141 -1.75 22.72 -8.59
CA GLY A 141 -2.39 22.14 -7.41
C GLY A 141 -3.19 20.89 -7.76
N LEU A 142 -3.95 20.91 -8.84
CA LEU A 142 -4.72 19.76 -9.33
C LEU A 142 -3.79 18.60 -9.73
N ILE A 143 -2.80 18.85 -10.59
CA ILE A 143 -1.86 17.80 -11.06
C ILE A 143 -1.23 17.09 -9.86
N ARG A 144 -0.71 17.87 -8.91
CA ARG A 144 -0.08 17.30 -7.71
C ARG A 144 -1.09 16.54 -6.85
N PHE A 145 -2.29 17.10 -6.63
CA PHE A 145 -3.31 16.49 -5.80
C PHE A 145 -3.76 15.12 -6.35
N VAL A 146 -4.09 15.04 -7.65
CA VAL A 146 -4.53 13.77 -8.24
C VAL A 146 -3.39 12.75 -8.36
N ALA A 147 -2.14 13.20 -8.55
CA ALA A 147 -0.98 12.33 -8.50
C ALA A 147 -0.81 11.72 -7.10
N ASP A 148 -0.84 12.54 -6.05
CA ASP A 148 -0.72 12.09 -4.66
C ASP A 148 -1.88 11.18 -4.24
N LEU A 149 -3.11 11.44 -4.73
CA LEU A 149 -4.26 10.56 -4.53
C LEU A 149 -4.09 9.21 -5.21
N GLY A 150 -3.61 9.21 -6.46
CA GLY A 150 -3.54 8.03 -7.30
C GLY A 150 -2.37 7.11 -6.98
N GLN A 151 -1.19 7.66 -6.74
CA GLN A 151 0.06 6.90 -6.62
C GLN A 151 0.76 7.05 -5.27
N GLY A 152 0.27 7.96 -4.41
CA GLY A 152 0.92 8.32 -3.15
C GLY A 152 1.98 9.42 -3.32
N ARG A 153 2.38 10.01 -2.18
CA ARG A 153 3.30 11.15 -2.09
C ARG A 153 4.77 10.77 -2.26
N THR A 154 5.09 9.50 -2.06
CA THR A 154 6.45 8.97 -2.24
C THR A 154 6.40 7.60 -2.88
N THR A 155 7.47 7.23 -3.60
CA THR A 155 7.57 5.88 -4.16
C THR A 155 7.88 4.87 -3.06
N PRO A 156 7.22 3.69 -3.04
CA PRO A 156 7.42 2.69 -1.99
C PRO A 156 8.89 2.35 -1.74
N HIS A 157 9.66 2.15 -2.81
CA HIS A 157 11.06 1.75 -2.73
C HIS A 157 12.00 2.85 -2.18
N VAL A 158 11.65 4.13 -2.35
CA VAL A 158 12.35 5.25 -1.73
C VAL A 158 12.09 5.29 -0.22
N ALA A 159 10.84 5.01 0.18
CA ALA A 159 10.49 4.94 1.60
C ALA A 159 11.15 3.74 2.31
N ASP A 160 11.16 2.56 1.68
CA ASP A 160 11.85 1.36 2.19
C ASP A 160 12.27 0.46 1.01
N PRO A 161 13.57 0.14 0.85
CA PRO A 161 14.09 -0.74 -0.22
C PRO A 161 13.46 -2.14 -0.27
N GLU A 162 12.77 -2.57 0.78
CA GLU A 162 12.06 -3.86 0.86
C GLU A 162 10.59 -3.77 0.39
N LEU A 163 10.15 -2.61 -0.13
CA LEU A 163 8.81 -2.41 -0.68
C LEU A 163 8.85 -2.46 -2.21
N PHE A 164 8.33 -3.55 -2.77
CA PHE A 164 8.27 -3.80 -4.21
C PHE A 164 6.82 -3.82 -4.69
N VAL A 165 6.08 -2.80 -4.31
CA VAL A 165 4.70 -2.55 -4.74
C VAL A 165 4.73 -1.31 -5.62
N PHE A 166 4.15 -1.41 -6.82
CA PHE A 166 4.11 -0.33 -7.77
C PHE A 166 2.66 -0.13 -8.20
N ARG A 167 2.25 1.12 -8.26
CA ARG A 167 1.04 1.55 -8.93
C ARG A 167 1.43 2.24 -10.23
N GLU A 168 0.55 2.21 -11.21
CA GLU A 168 0.76 2.94 -12.45
C GLU A 168 0.91 4.44 -12.16
N GLU A 169 1.89 5.06 -12.79
CA GLU A 169 2.18 6.47 -12.62
C GLU A 169 1.05 7.33 -13.20
N VAL A 170 0.63 8.33 -12.46
CA VAL A 170 -0.35 9.33 -12.92
C VAL A 170 0.33 10.31 -13.86
N ARG A 171 0.07 10.18 -15.16
CA ARG A 171 0.70 11.00 -16.18
C ARG A 171 0.08 12.40 -16.25
N LYS A 172 0.91 13.42 -16.12
CA LYS A 172 0.53 14.85 -16.10
C LYS A 172 -0.27 15.25 -17.34
N GLU A 173 0.15 14.80 -18.53
CA GLU A 173 -0.55 15.06 -19.79
C GLU A 173 -1.95 14.46 -19.82
N THR A 174 -2.10 13.25 -19.27
CA THR A 174 -3.39 12.57 -19.18
C THR A 174 -4.35 13.35 -18.27
N VAL A 175 -3.86 13.80 -17.11
CA VAL A 175 -4.63 14.62 -16.17
C VAL A 175 -5.14 15.89 -16.86
N LEU A 176 -4.24 16.62 -17.54
CA LEU A 176 -4.58 17.87 -18.23
C LEU A 176 -5.61 17.66 -19.35
N ALA A 177 -5.40 16.63 -20.19
CA ALA A 177 -6.32 16.32 -21.27
C ALA A 177 -7.72 15.94 -20.73
N GLN A 178 -7.79 15.15 -19.68
CA GLN A 178 -9.05 14.67 -19.09
C GLN A 178 -9.78 15.80 -18.35
N VAL A 179 -9.08 16.61 -17.54
CA VAL A 179 -9.72 17.71 -16.79
C VAL A 179 -10.29 18.79 -17.71
N ALA A 180 -9.65 19.03 -18.87
CA ALA A 180 -10.17 19.96 -19.86
C ALA A 180 -11.54 19.55 -20.40
N LEU A 181 -11.85 18.25 -20.40
CA LEU A 181 -13.12 17.67 -20.88
C LEU A 181 -14.09 17.32 -19.73
N ALA A 182 -13.61 17.28 -18.49
CA ALA A 182 -14.42 16.90 -17.34
C ALA A 182 -15.55 17.92 -17.08
N GLN A 183 -16.77 17.44 -16.98
CA GLN A 183 -17.94 18.25 -16.63
C GLN A 183 -18.15 18.33 -15.11
N ASP A 184 -17.71 17.32 -14.38
CA ASP A 184 -17.80 17.19 -12.94
C ASP A 184 -16.39 16.96 -12.38
N LEU A 185 -15.87 17.94 -11.65
CA LEU A 185 -14.52 17.90 -11.09
C LEU A 185 -14.44 16.95 -9.89
N THR A 186 -15.51 16.81 -9.14
CA THR A 186 -15.56 15.89 -8.01
C THR A 186 -15.42 14.45 -8.50
N LEU A 187 -16.20 14.04 -9.49
CA LEU A 187 -16.08 12.72 -10.11
C LEU A 187 -14.71 12.51 -10.77
N PHE A 188 -14.17 13.56 -11.40
CA PHE A 188 -12.84 13.50 -12.00
C PHE A 188 -11.77 13.23 -10.93
N VAL A 189 -11.74 13.99 -9.85
CA VAL A 189 -10.80 13.79 -8.73
C VAL A 189 -11.01 12.42 -8.07
N ASP A 190 -12.28 12.03 -7.86
CA ASP A 190 -12.62 10.73 -7.27
C ASP A 190 -12.08 9.56 -8.09
N SER A 191 -12.01 9.69 -9.41
CA SER A 191 -11.48 8.62 -10.27
C SER A 191 -10.00 8.26 -10.01
N TYR A 192 -9.25 9.16 -9.37
CA TYR A 192 -7.86 8.93 -8.97
C TYR A 192 -7.70 8.34 -7.57
N ARG A 193 -8.73 8.42 -6.72
CA ARG A 193 -8.69 7.79 -5.39
C ARG A 193 -8.65 6.27 -5.50
N PRO A 194 -8.05 5.56 -4.53
CA PRO A 194 -8.20 4.11 -4.43
C PRO A 194 -9.67 3.71 -4.35
N GLN A 195 -10.16 2.96 -5.35
CA GLN A 195 -11.56 2.55 -5.48
C GLN A 195 -11.87 1.32 -4.61
N THR A 196 -11.53 1.37 -3.33
CA THR A 196 -11.72 0.25 -2.42
C THR A 196 -12.47 0.65 -1.14
N PRO A 197 -13.49 -0.10 -0.72
CA PRO A 197 -14.18 0.17 0.55
C PRO A 197 -13.25 0.19 1.78
N ARG A 198 -12.06 -0.39 1.67
CA ARG A 198 -11.05 -0.39 2.74
C ARG A 198 -10.40 0.99 2.89
N TYR A 199 -10.21 1.72 1.79
CA TYR A 199 -9.70 3.09 1.80
C TYR A 199 -10.72 4.04 2.45
N ASP A 200 -11.99 3.94 2.05
CA ASP A 200 -13.05 4.81 2.55
C ASP A 200 -13.29 4.62 4.06
N ARG A 201 -13.33 3.37 4.53
CA ARG A 201 -13.45 3.10 5.97
C ARG A 201 -12.28 3.69 6.77
N GLN A 202 -11.07 3.65 6.22
CA GLN A 202 -9.90 4.24 6.87
C GLN A 202 -10.01 5.76 6.96
N LYS A 203 -10.53 6.43 5.92
CA LYS A 203 -10.80 7.89 5.93
C LYS A 203 -11.84 8.27 6.99
N VAL A 204 -12.94 7.54 7.06
CA VAL A 204 -14.00 7.77 8.07
C VAL A 204 -13.40 7.65 9.47
N ALA A 205 -12.69 6.56 9.76
CA ALA A 205 -12.08 6.37 11.07
C ALA A 205 -11.01 7.44 11.38
N LEU A 206 -10.25 7.90 10.37
CA LEU A 206 -9.30 9.01 10.56
C LEU A 206 -10.01 10.29 10.99
N ALA A 207 -11.15 10.62 10.37
CA ALA A 207 -11.94 11.79 10.74
C ALA A 207 -12.46 11.69 12.19
N GLU A 208 -12.94 10.50 12.60
CA GLU A 208 -13.38 10.23 13.97
C GLU A 208 -12.23 10.41 15.00
N TYR A 209 -11.04 9.87 14.69
CA TYR A 209 -9.87 10.01 15.56
C TYR A 209 -9.36 11.47 15.63
N ARG A 210 -9.46 12.24 14.54
CA ARG A 210 -9.18 13.69 14.56
C ARG A 210 -10.17 14.44 15.44
N ALA A 211 -11.46 14.11 15.35
CA ALA A 211 -12.47 14.70 16.24
C ALA A 211 -12.19 14.38 17.72
N LEU A 212 -11.77 13.15 18.04
CA LEU A 212 -11.32 12.80 19.38
C LEU A 212 -10.08 13.60 19.81
N ALA A 213 -9.12 13.80 18.92
CA ALA A 213 -7.92 14.59 19.22
C ALA A 213 -8.26 16.05 19.54
N THR A 214 -9.21 16.68 18.81
CA THR A 214 -9.66 18.05 19.09
C THR A 214 -10.37 18.19 20.44
N GLN A 215 -10.92 17.10 20.96
CA GLN A 215 -11.51 17.02 22.31
C GLN A 215 -10.48 16.73 23.41
N GLY A 216 -9.18 16.65 23.07
CA GLY A 216 -8.10 16.37 24.01
C GLY A 216 -7.64 14.92 24.07
N GLY A 217 -8.20 14.04 23.21
CA GLY A 217 -7.81 12.64 23.09
C GLY A 217 -8.03 11.86 24.39
N TRP A 218 -7.01 11.16 24.82
CA TRP A 218 -7.04 10.37 26.06
C TRP A 218 -5.75 10.48 26.87
N GLN A 219 -5.90 10.41 28.20
CA GLN A 219 -4.76 10.43 29.11
C GLN A 219 -4.20 9.01 29.32
N PRO A 220 -2.90 8.82 29.50
CA PRO A 220 -2.34 7.49 29.76
C PRO A 220 -2.87 6.90 31.08
N LEU A 221 -3.11 5.58 31.07
CA LEU A 221 -3.40 4.84 32.30
C LEU A 221 -2.11 4.73 33.15
N PRO A 222 -2.17 4.91 34.47
CA PRO A 222 -1.01 4.79 35.33
C PRO A 222 -0.40 3.39 35.34
N GLU A 223 0.92 3.33 35.50
CA GLU A 223 1.64 2.07 35.69
C GLU A 223 1.25 1.41 37.03
N GLY A 224 1.44 0.12 37.09
CA GLY A 224 1.17 -0.65 38.31
C GLY A 224 1.16 -2.16 38.07
N PRO A 225 0.74 -2.94 39.07
CA PRO A 225 0.55 -4.39 38.91
C PRO A 225 -0.43 -4.72 37.78
N THR A 226 -0.30 -5.94 37.22
CA THR A 226 -1.24 -6.43 36.20
C THR A 226 -2.66 -6.43 36.74
N LEU A 227 -3.60 -5.75 36.06
CA LEU A 227 -5.01 -5.82 36.36
C LEU A 227 -5.57 -7.15 35.83
N LYS A 228 -6.31 -7.85 36.72
CA LYS A 228 -6.87 -9.18 36.39
C LYS A 228 -8.36 -9.20 36.73
N PRO A 229 -9.15 -10.07 36.08
CA PRO A 229 -10.55 -10.29 36.41
C PRO A 229 -10.77 -10.48 37.92
N GLY A 230 -11.82 -9.86 38.47
CA GLY A 230 -12.21 -9.93 39.90
C GLY A 230 -11.40 -9.04 40.86
N MET A 231 -10.44 -8.23 40.32
CA MET A 231 -9.72 -7.25 41.16
C MET A 231 -10.51 -5.94 41.32
N THR A 232 -10.22 -5.22 42.41
CA THR A 232 -10.60 -3.80 42.59
C THR A 232 -9.32 -2.96 42.59
N ASP A 233 -9.27 -1.94 41.73
CA ASP A 233 -8.12 -1.02 41.59
C ASP A 233 -8.61 0.30 40.99
N PRO A 234 -8.18 1.48 41.49
CA PRO A 234 -8.62 2.78 40.98
C PRO A 234 -8.33 3.01 39.46
N ARG A 235 -7.40 2.28 38.89
CA ARG A 235 -7.11 2.33 37.43
C ARG A 235 -8.20 1.69 36.59
N ILE A 236 -9.09 0.88 37.20
CA ILE A 236 -10.14 0.17 36.46
C ILE A 236 -11.21 1.15 36.00
N GLY A 237 -11.56 2.16 36.79
CA GLY A 237 -12.45 3.24 36.37
C GLY A 237 -11.90 3.96 35.12
N LEU A 238 -10.60 4.31 35.12
CA LEU A 238 -9.94 4.92 33.97
C LEU A 238 -9.90 3.99 32.72
N LEU A 239 -9.71 2.69 32.94
CA LEU A 239 -9.76 1.69 31.89
C LEU A 239 -11.15 1.59 31.26
N ARG A 240 -12.22 1.60 32.07
CA ARG A 240 -13.61 1.63 31.59
C ARG A 240 -13.86 2.84 30.69
N ASP A 241 -13.50 4.02 31.17
CA ASP A 241 -13.69 5.26 30.41
C ASP A 241 -12.95 5.22 29.08
N ARG A 242 -11.72 4.66 29.05
CA ARG A 242 -10.97 4.46 27.83
C ARG A 242 -11.67 3.51 26.86
N LEU A 243 -12.15 2.35 27.33
CA LEU A 243 -12.79 1.35 26.47
C LEU A 243 -14.18 1.79 26.00
N ARG A 244 -14.90 2.62 26.78
CA ARG A 244 -16.11 3.31 26.34
C ARG A 244 -15.80 4.31 25.22
N LEU A 245 -14.78 5.14 25.41
CA LEU A 245 -14.35 6.13 24.41
C LEU A 245 -13.98 5.47 23.08
N TRP A 246 -13.38 4.28 23.14
CA TRP A 246 -13.00 3.52 21.94
C TRP A 246 -14.14 2.66 21.37
N GLY A 247 -15.28 2.57 22.05
CA GLY A 247 -16.41 1.72 21.67
C GLY A 247 -16.19 0.23 21.92
N ASP A 248 -15.14 -0.13 22.66
CA ASP A 248 -14.84 -1.53 23.02
C ASP A 248 -15.74 -2.02 24.17
N LEU A 249 -16.12 -1.14 25.09
CA LEU A 249 -17.11 -1.38 26.14
C LEU A 249 -18.44 -0.70 25.75
N LYS A 250 -19.47 -1.50 25.49
CA LYS A 250 -20.78 -1.00 25.09
C LYS A 250 -21.57 -0.50 26.30
N ALA A 251 -22.33 0.58 26.12
CA ALA A 251 -23.13 1.17 27.15
C ALA A 251 -24.17 0.21 27.81
N ALA A 252 -24.70 -0.74 27.02
CA ALA A 252 -25.65 -1.73 27.53
C ALA A 252 -24.97 -2.74 28.49
N ASP A 253 -23.73 -3.14 28.19
CA ASP A 253 -22.96 -4.09 28.99
C ASP A 253 -22.45 -3.42 30.26
N ASP A 254 -22.19 -2.12 30.20
CA ASP A 254 -21.73 -1.29 31.30
C ASP A 254 -22.88 -0.85 32.24
N ALA A 255 -24.09 -0.67 31.72
CA ALA A 255 -25.29 -0.35 32.50
C ALA A 255 -25.70 -1.51 33.44
N ALA A 256 -25.32 -2.74 33.14
CA ALA A 256 -25.53 -3.88 34.06
C ALA A 256 -24.70 -3.75 35.34
N VAL A 257 -23.69 -2.88 35.38
CA VAL A 257 -22.86 -2.52 36.55
C VAL A 257 -23.37 -1.25 37.24
N ALA A 258 -24.43 -0.60 36.71
CA ALA A 258 -25.01 0.61 37.28
C ALA A 258 -25.52 0.36 38.71
N GLY A 259 -24.68 0.63 39.71
CA GLY A 259 -24.88 0.36 41.16
C GLY A 259 -23.73 -0.44 41.76
N GLY A 260 -22.78 -0.96 40.99
CA GLY A 260 -21.57 -1.62 41.43
C GLY A 260 -20.40 -0.66 41.63
N ASP A 261 -19.30 -1.19 42.14
CA ASP A 261 -18.04 -0.48 42.29
C ASP A 261 -17.41 -0.23 40.91
N PRO A 262 -17.23 1.04 40.46
CA PRO A 262 -16.62 1.35 39.13
C PRO A 262 -15.16 0.87 39.01
N ASP A 263 -14.51 0.65 40.14
CA ASP A 263 -13.13 0.18 40.23
C ASP A 263 -13.03 -1.36 40.27
N PHE A 264 -14.15 -2.08 40.16
CA PHE A 264 -14.19 -3.55 40.13
C PHE A 264 -14.05 -4.07 38.67
N TYR A 265 -13.21 -5.08 38.49
CA TYR A 265 -12.92 -5.69 37.19
C TYR A 265 -13.90 -6.84 36.89
N ASP A 266 -15.08 -6.52 36.40
CA ASP A 266 -16.15 -7.45 36.07
C ASP A 266 -16.00 -8.15 34.71
N ASP A 267 -16.91 -9.09 34.41
CA ASP A 267 -16.91 -9.89 33.19
C ASP A 267 -17.10 -9.04 31.90
N ALA A 268 -17.93 -7.98 31.96
CA ALA A 268 -18.14 -7.08 30.83
C ALA A 268 -16.82 -6.37 30.44
N LEU A 269 -16.06 -5.95 31.45
CA LEU A 269 -14.76 -5.33 31.25
C LEU A 269 -13.72 -6.37 30.72
N VAL A 270 -13.81 -7.62 31.19
CA VAL A 270 -12.96 -8.72 30.67
C VAL A 270 -13.15 -8.89 29.17
N ASP A 271 -14.40 -8.93 28.70
CA ASP A 271 -14.71 -9.10 27.28
C ASP A 271 -14.31 -7.88 26.45
N ALA A 272 -14.50 -6.68 26.98
CA ALA A 272 -14.03 -5.44 26.35
C ALA A 272 -12.50 -5.40 26.22
N VAL A 273 -11.76 -5.83 27.26
CA VAL A 273 -10.29 -5.92 27.19
C VAL A 273 -9.82 -7.00 26.22
N LYS A 274 -10.46 -8.17 26.17
CA LYS A 274 -10.15 -9.20 25.16
C LYS A 274 -10.38 -8.68 23.74
N TRP A 275 -11.46 -7.93 23.52
CA TRP A 275 -11.73 -7.32 22.22
C TRP A 275 -10.68 -6.27 21.87
N MET A 276 -10.31 -5.38 22.79
CA MET A 276 -9.21 -4.45 22.65
C MET A 276 -7.91 -5.17 22.32
N GLN A 277 -7.56 -6.24 23.07
CA GLN A 277 -6.36 -7.04 22.81
C GLN A 277 -6.37 -7.63 21.40
N TYR A 278 -7.49 -8.18 20.93
CA TYR A 278 -7.66 -8.66 19.55
C TYR A 278 -7.37 -7.56 18.52
N ARG A 279 -7.98 -6.38 18.69
CA ARG A 279 -7.78 -5.25 17.76
C ARG A 279 -6.34 -4.74 17.75
N HIS A 280 -5.57 -5.03 18.79
CA HIS A 280 -4.16 -4.63 18.90
C HIS A 280 -3.16 -5.77 18.69
N GLY A 281 -3.63 -6.97 18.29
CA GLY A 281 -2.77 -8.13 18.00
C GLY A 281 -2.09 -8.73 19.22
N LEU A 282 -2.73 -8.60 20.37
CA LEU A 282 -2.26 -9.14 21.66
C LEU A 282 -2.98 -10.44 22.00
N THR A 283 -2.40 -11.22 22.93
CA THR A 283 -3.07 -12.38 23.52
C THR A 283 -4.35 -11.93 24.22
N GLN A 284 -5.49 -12.57 23.90
CA GLN A 284 -6.82 -12.25 24.42
C GLN A 284 -7.06 -12.94 25.77
N ASP A 285 -6.26 -12.61 26.77
CA ASP A 285 -6.37 -13.19 28.13
C ASP A 285 -7.24 -12.37 29.07
N GLY A 286 -7.68 -11.18 28.66
CA GLY A 286 -8.47 -10.26 29.46
C GLY A 286 -7.69 -9.62 30.60
N ALA A 287 -6.37 -9.73 30.66
CA ALA A 287 -5.54 -9.11 31.68
C ALA A 287 -4.81 -7.87 31.14
N VAL A 288 -4.75 -6.80 31.96
CA VAL A 288 -3.99 -5.60 31.56
C VAL A 288 -2.58 -5.68 32.13
N GLY A 289 -1.74 -6.46 31.45
CA GLY A 289 -0.31 -6.54 31.71
C GLY A 289 0.49 -5.46 30.95
N LYS A 290 1.81 -5.53 31.02
CA LYS A 290 2.72 -4.51 30.39
C LYS A 290 2.42 -4.25 28.92
N LYS A 291 2.20 -5.28 28.10
CA LYS A 291 1.93 -5.12 26.66
C LYS A 291 0.57 -4.47 26.41
N THR A 292 -0.46 -4.91 27.13
CA THR A 292 -1.81 -4.34 27.03
C THR A 292 -1.82 -2.88 27.49
N LEU A 293 -1.17 -2.57 28.60
CA LEU A 293 -1.03 -1.20 29.08
C LEU A 293 -0.27 -0.31 28.08
N ALA A 294 0.83 -0.81 27.51
CA ALA A 294 1.58 -0.07 26.48
C ALA A 294 0.72 0.23 25.25
N ALA A 295 -0.12 -0.71 24.78
CA ALA A 295 -1.03 -0.49 23.66
C ALA A 295 -2.16 0.51 24.00
N LEU A 296 -2.68 0.47 25.24
CA LEU A 296 -3.66 1.44 25.75
C LEU A 296 -3.07 2.85 25.87
N ASN A 297 -1.78 2.98 26.13
CA ASN A 297 -1.10 4.24 26.39
C ASN A 297 -0.43 4.86 25.14
N VAL A 298 -0.58 4.26 23.96
CA VAL A 298 -0.19 4.94 22.71
C VAL A 298 -1.06 6.18 22.53
N SER A 299 -0.45 7.35 22.35
CA SER A 299 -1.17 8.62 22.23
C SER A 299 -2.05 8.69 20.97
N ILE A 300 -3.04 9.59 20.99
CA ILE A 300 -3.93 9.77 19.84
C ILE A 300 -3.16 10.32 18.62
N GLU A 301 -2.15 11.17 18.84
CA GLU A 301 -1.32 11.71 17.76
C GLU A 301 -0.54 10.59 17.06
N THR A 302 0.04 9.66 17.82
CA THR A 302 0.72 8.48 17.26
C THR A 302 -0.26 7.58 16.49
N ARG A 303 -1.50 7.44 16.97
CA ARG A 303 -2.53 6.67 16.24
C ARG A 303 -2.94 7.37 14.94
N LEU A 304 -3.12 8.69 14.97
CA LEU A 304 -3.40 9.49 13.77
C LEU A 304 -2.28 9.38 12.75
N GLU A 305 -1.01 9.52 13.18
CA GLU A 305 0.15 9.32 12.30
C GLU A 305 0.13 7.91 11.67
N GLN A 306 -0.08 6.88 12.48
CA GLN A 306 -0.18 5.50 12.02
C GLN A 306 -1.28 5.31 10.98
N MET A 307 -2.46 5.95 11.16
CA MET A 307 -3.57 5.91 10.21
C MET A 307 -3.22 6.63 8.89
N VAL A 308 -2.58 7.80 8.95
CA VAL A 308 -2.11 8.57 7.80
C VAL A 308 -1.10 7.76 6.97
N LEU A 309 -0.10 7.14 7.61
CA LEU A 309 0.89 6.29 6.96
C LEU A 309 0.25 5.07 6.27
N ASN A 310 -0.82 4.53 6.84
CA ASN A 310 -1.51 3.40 6.23
C ASN A 310 -2.46 3.81 5.10
N LEU A 311 -2.99 5.03 5.07
CA LEU A 311 -3.65 5.59 3.87
C LEU A 311 -2.66 5.75 2.73
N GLU A 312 -1.43 6.22 3.00
CA GLU A 312 -0.36 6.28 2.00
C GLU A 312 -0.07 4.89 1.42
N ARG A 313 0.13 3.86 2.26
CA ARG A 313 0.35 2.48 1.81
C ARG A 313 -0.79 1.91 0.98
N ARG A 314 -2.03 2.35 1.23
CA ARG A 314 -3.18 1.91 0.43
C ARG A 314 -3.18 2.48 -0.97
N ARG A 315 -2.63 3.68 -1.18
CA ARG A 315 -2.46 4.27 -2.52
C ARG A 315 -1.47 3.46 -3.38
N TRP A 316 -0.54 2.75 -2.75
CA TRP A 316 0.40 1.88 -3.45
C TRP A 316 -0.16 0.51 -3.80
N MET A 317 -1.26 0.10 -3.15
CA MET A 317 -1.85 -1.20 -3.41
C MET A 317 -2.73 -1.16 -4.66
N PRO A 318 -2.75 -2.24 -5.48
CA PRO A 318 -3.73 -2.36 -6.55
C PRO A 318 -5.17 -2.28 -6.00
N ASP A 319 -6.07 -1.62 -6.73
CA ASP A 319 -7.49 -1.60 -6.38
C ASP A 319 -8.10 -2.99 -6.46
N ASP A 320 -7.73 -3.76 -7.48
CA ASP A 320 -8.11 -5.16 -7.65
C ASP A 320 -6.96 -6.10 -7.24
N LEU A 321 -7.16 -6.83 -6.15
CA LEU A 321 -6.26 -7.89 -5.68
C LEU A 321 -6.56 -9.25 -6.32
N GLY A 322 -7.50 -9.30 -7.27
CA GLY A 322 -8.09 -10.51 -7.79
C GLY A 322 -9.23 -11.00 -6.89
N ARG A 323 -10.31 -11.49 -7.52
CA ARG A 323 -11.49 -11.98 -6.78
C ARG A 323 -11.10 -13.00 -5.72
N ARG A 324 -10.20 -13.94 -6.07
CA ARG A 324 -9.66 -14.94 -5.16
C ARG A 324 -8.15 -14.72 -5.01
N HIS A 325 -7.71 -14.46 -3.79
CA HIS A 325 -6.32 -14.15 -3.51
C HIS A 325 -5.91 -14.50 -2.09
N ILE A 326 -4.62 -14.65 -1.87
CA ILE A 326 -4.00 -14.70 -0.54
C ILE A 326 -3.48 -13.31 -0.21
N PHE A 327 -3.82 -12.80 0.97
CA PHE A 327 -3.24 -11.60 1.53
C PHE A 327 -2.50 -11.92 2.83
N VAL A 328 -1.21 -11.62 2.90
CA VAL A 328 -0.40 -11.74 4.11
C VAL A 328 -0.06 -10.34 4.63
N ASN A 329 -0.61 -9.98 5.78
CA ASN A 329 -0.18 -8.75 6.46
C ASN A 329 0.99 -9.07 7.39
N LEU A 330 2.18 -8.58 7.05
CA LEU A 330 3.41 -8.86 7.82
C LEU A 330 3.41 -8.23 9.21
N ALA A 331 2.77 -7.06 9.40
CA ALA A 331 2.66 -6.43 10.71
C ALA A 331 1.69 -7.18 11.62
N ASP A 332 0.61 -7.72 11.06
CA ASP A 332 -0.38 -8.57 11.75
C ASP A 332 0.10 -10.01 11.93
N GLN A 333 1.03 -10.43 11.07
CA GLN A 333 1.52 -11.82 11.02
C GLN A 333 0.37 -12.81 10.82
N LEU A 334 -0.55 -12.43 9.93
CA LEU A 334 -1.74 -13.19 9.57
C LEU A 334 -1.82 -13.36 8.05
N LEU A 335 -2.20 -14.55 7.62
CA LEU A 335 -2.56 -14.88 6.25
C LEU A 335 -4.07 -14.99 6.15
N LYS A 336 -4.66 -14.40 5.11
CA LYS A 336 -6.06 -14.59 4.74
C LYS A 336 -6.16 -15.08 3.30
N LEU A 337 -6.96 -16.11 3.07
CA LEU A 337 -7.44 -16.49 1.74
C LEU A 337 -8.85 -15.91 1.56
N VAL A 338 -8.99 -15.08 0.55
CA VAL A 338 -10.23 -14.35 0.28
C VAL A 338 -10.83 -14.80 -1.05
N ASP A 339 -12.15 -14.88 -1.16
CA ASP A 339 -12.89 -15.03 -2.42
C ASP A 339 -14.04 -14.01 -2.44
N GLY A 340 -13.91 -13.03 -3.32
CA GLY A 340 -14.77 -11.86 -3.34
C GLY A 340 -14.73 -11.14 -2.00
N GLU A 341 -15.88 -11.11 -1.31
CA GLU A 341 -15.97 -10.46 -0.01
C GLU A 341 -15.78 -11.39 1.20
N LYS A 342 -15.64 -12.71 0.97
CA LYS A 342 -15.56 -13.70 2.04
C LYS A 342 -14.11 -14.06 2.34
N THR A 343 -13.74 -14.04 3.60
CA THR A 343 -12.54 -14.73 4.08
C THR A 343 -12.86 -16.22 4.21
N LEU A 344 -12.26 -17.05 3.35
CA LEU A 344 -12.44 -18.50 3.37
C LEU A 344 -11.59 -19.17 4.43
N LEU A 345 -10.40 -18.62 4.68
CA LEU A 345 -9.45 -19.14 5.63
C LEU A 345 -8.60 -17.99 6.15
N ASP A 346 -8.32 -17.98 7.44
CA ASP A 346 -7.32 -17.12 8.05
C ASP A 346 -6.47 -17.92 9.04
N MET A 347 -5.20 -17.57 9.15
CA MET A 347 -4.29 -18.27 10.02
C MET A 347 -3.07 -17.44 10.41
N PRO A 348 -2.52 -17.67 11.63
CA PRO A 348 -1.24 -17.11 12.04
C PRO A 348 -0.10 -17.56 11.13
N VAL A 349 0.83 -16.63 10.86
CA VAL A 349 2.07 -16.92 10.14
C VAL A 349 3.29 -16.48 10.94
N VAL A 350 4.44 -17.12 10.67
CA VAL A 350 5.75 -16.68 11.14
C VAL A 350 6.48 -16.03 9.97
N VAL A 351 6.89 -14.78 10.14
CA VAL A 351 7.55 -13.96 9.13
C VAL A 351 9.02 -13.73 9.44
N GLY A 352 9.75 -13.04 8.59
CA GLY A 352 11.18 -12.76 8.74
C GLY A 352 11.50 -11.98 10.02
N LYS A 353 12.71 -12.21 10.57
CA LYS A 353 13.28 -11.37 11.63
C LYS A 353 13.52 -9.94 11.11
N PRO A 354 13.60 -8.90 11.96
CA PRO A 354 13.84 -7.54 11.49
C PRO A 354 15.04 -7.37 10.55
N TYR A 355 16.15 -8.06 10.84
CA TYR A 355 17.38 -8.04 9.99
C TYR A 355 17.35 -9.04 8.82
N HIS A 356 16.27 -9.79 8.65
CA HIS A 356 15.93 -10.66 7.53
C HIS A 356 14.43 -10.48 7.22
N SER A 357 14.02 -9.22 7.07
CA SER A 357 12.61 -8.88 6.87
C SER A 357 12.05 -9.55 5.62
N THR A 358 10.78 -9.92 5.67
CA THR A 358 10.06 -10.37 4.50
C THR A 358 9.76 -9.14 3.63
N PRO A 359 10.12 -9.14 2.33
CA PRO A 359 9.78 -8.05 1.42
C PRO A 359 8.28 -7.96 1.16
N VAL A 360 7.81 -6.78 0.78
CA VAL A 360 6.43 -6.52 0.36
C VAL A 360 6.37 -6.58 -1.16
N PHE A 361 5.55 -7.48 -1.70
CA PHE A 361 5.38 -7.65 -3.14
C PHE A 361 4.14 -8.49 -3.45
N SER A 362 3.72 -8.51 -4.72
CA SER A 362 2.66 -9.37 -5.22
C SER A 362 3.22 -10.34 -6.25
N HIS A 363 2.72 -11.57 -6.26
CA HIS A 363 3.06 -12.58 -7.26
C HIS A 363 1.95 -13.65 -7.35
N GLU A 364 2.06 -14.57 -8.30
CA GLU A 364 1.09 -15.65 -8.48
C GLU A 364 1.63 -16.99 -7.97
N MET A 365 0.86 -17.67 -7.12
CA MET A 365 1.12 -19.05 -6.73
C MET A 365 0.71 -19.99 -7.86
N THR A 366 1.65 -20.79 -8.32
CA THR A 366 1.46 -21.67 -9.50
C THR A 366 1.48 -23.16 -9.16
N TYR A 367 2.11 -23.55 -8.06
CA TYR A 367 2.12 -24.95 -7.62
C TYR A 367 2.46 -25.07 -6.13
N LEU A 368 2.19 -26.24 -5.57
CA LEU A 368 2.65 -26.63 -4.25
C LEU A 368 3.43 -27.93 -4.30
N VAL A 369 4.23 -28.19 -3.29
CA VAL A 369 5.05 -29.40 -3.13
C VAL A 369 4.73 -30.03 -1.78
N MET A 370 4.17 -31.24 -1.80
CA MET A 370 4.03 -32.10 -0.63
C MET A 370 5.33 -32.88 -0.40
N ASN A 371 5.72 -33.09 0.84
CA ASN A 371 6.96 -33.72 1.25
C ASN A 371 8.20 -33.10 0.55
N PRO A 372 8.41 -31.78 0.68
CA PRO A 372 9.47 -31.08 -0.03
C PRO A 372 10.86 -31.46 0.48
N TYR A 373 11.84 -31.42 -0.40
CA TYR A 373 13.23 -31.28 0.01
C TYR A 373 13.53 -29.81 0.33
N TRP A 374 14.42 -29.58 1.29
CA TRP A 374 14.94 -28.26 1.55
C TRP A 374 16.37 -28.11 1.04
N ASN A 375 16.55 -27.44 -0.08
CA ASN A 375 17.87 -26.98 -0.50
C ASN A 375 18.25 -25.80 0.38
N VAL A 376 19.25 -25.98 1.24
CA VAL A 376 19.65 -24.97 2.22
C VAL A 376 20.31 -23.79 1.52
N PRO A 377 19.79 -22.56 1.70
CA PRO A 377 20.44 -21.37 1.14
C PRO A 377 21.91 -21.26 1.60
N PRO A 378 22.83 -20.81 0.72
CA PRO A 378 24.25 -20.69 1.08
C PRO A 378 24.51 -19.86 2.33
N SER A 379 23.72 -18.81 2.57
CA SER A 379 23.83 -17.96 3.75
C SER A 379 23.54 -18.73 5.05
N ILE A 380 22.51 -19.58 5.06
CA ILE A 380 22.15 -20.42 6.22
C ILE A 380 23.18 -21.54 6.39
N ALA A 381 23.56 -22.20 5.30
CA ALA A 381 24.58 -23.25 5.35
C ALA A 381 25.88 -22.75 6.00
N ARG A 382 26.36 -21.59 5.58
CA ARG A 382 27.60 -20.97 6.05
C ARG A 382 27.52 -20.39 7.46
N LYS A 383 26.40 -19.74 7.81
CA LYS A 383 26.29 -19.02 9.09
C LYS A 383 25.80 -19.91 10.24
N GLU A 384 24.90 -20.86 9.93
CA GLU A 384 24.19 -21.62 10.97
C GLU A 384 24.52 -23.11 11.01
N LEU A 385 24.69 -23.77 9.83
CA LEU A 385 24.94 -25.19 9.79
C LEU A 385 26.41 -25.52 9.85
N LEU A 386 27.30 -24.79 9.17
CA LEU A 386 28.73 -25.05 9.18
C LEU A 386 29.34 -25.11 10.60
N PRO A 387 29.02 -24.22 11.55
CA PRO A 387 29.48 -24.35 12.92
C PRO A 387 29.08 -25.68 13.57
N LYS A 388 27.82 -26.13 13.38
CA LYS A 388 27.31 -27.40 13.92
C LYS A 388 27.97 -28.60 13.28
N ILE A 389 28.23 -28.54 11.96
CA ILE A 389 28.92 -29.61 11.22
C ILE A 389 30.38 -29.74 11.69
N LYS A 390 31.04 -28.61 11.99
CA LYS A 390 32.41 -28.63 12.54
C LYS A 390 32.48 -29.18 13.95
N ASP A 391 31.45 -28.93 14.75
CA ASP A 391 31.35 -29.46 16.11
C ASP A 391 31.06 -30.96 16.09
N ASP A 392 30.11 -31.39 15.23
CA ASP A 392 29.78 -32.82 15.06
C ASP A 392 29.31 -33.10 13.62
N VAL A 393 30.13 -33.80 12.84
CA VAL A 393 29.81 -34.20 11.45
C VAL A 393 28.55 -35.06 11.37
N SER A 394 28.27 -35.88 12.43
CA SER A 394 27.07 -36.71 12.49
C SER A 394 25.77 -35.91 12.50
N TYR A 395 25.83 -34.59 12.78
CA TYR A 395 24.72 -33.67 12.70
C TYR A 395 24.01 -33.75 11.33
N LEU A 396 24.75 -33.95 10.24
CA LEU A 396 24.17 -34.05 8.90
C LEU A 396 23.27 -35.30 8.78
N ALA A 397 23.76 -36.47 9.17
CA ALA A 397 22.99 -37.72 9.12
C ALA A 397 21.79 -37.66 10.09
N SER A 398 22.00 -37.21 11.33
CA SER A 398 20.99 -37.12 12.38
C SER A 398 19.82 -36.18 12.02
N ASN A 399 20.05 -35.20 11.12
CA ASN A 399 19.05 -34.28 10.65
C ASN A 399 18.64 -34.47 9.18
N ASN A 400 18.93 -35.66 8.62
CA ASN A 400 18.55 -36.06 7.25
C ASN A 400 19.10 -35.11 6.17
N PHE A 401 20.36 -34.63 6.34
CA PHE A 401 21.03 -33.82 5.33
C PHE A 401 21.90 -34.68 4.41
N THR A 402 21.84 -34.43 3.11
CA THR A 402 22.75 -34.90 2.09
C THR A 402 23.67 -33.77 1.67
N LEU A 403 24.98 -34.05 1.64
CA LEU A 403 26.03 -33.15 1.17
C LEU A 403 26.31 -33.43 -0.31
N PHE A 404 26.33 -32.40 -1.14
CA PHE A 404 26.66 -32.46 -2.56
C PHE A 404 27.92 -31.64 -2.84
N SER A 405 28.72 -32.09 -3.84
CA SER A 405 29.98 -31.45 -4.23
C SER A 405 29.83 -29.95 -4.57
N ASP A 406 28.73 -29.58 -5.18
CA ASP A 406 28.46 -28.21 -5.65
C ASP A 406 26.95 -27.98 -5.94
N TRP A 407 26.62 -26.88 -6.60
CA TRP A 407 25.24 -26.49 -6.94
C TRP A 407 24.83 -26.88 -8.37
N SER A 408 25.70 -27.54 -9.12
CA SER A 408 25.38 -27.93 -10.50
C SER A 408 24.35 -29.06 -10.55
N SER A 409 23.79 -29.31 -11.72
CA SER A 409 22.88 -30.43 -11.98
C SER A 409 23.61 -31.78 -11.94
N GLY A 410 24.92 -31.78 -12.16
CA GLY A 410 25.81 -32.98 -12.12
C GLY A 410 26.47 -33.20 -10.76
N ALA A 411 26.12 -32.44 -9.72
CA ALA A 411 26.72 -32.56 -8.40
C ALA A 411 26.62 -33.99 -7.83
N SER A 412 27.75 -34.55 -7.39
CA SER A 412 27.82 -35.87 -6.73
C SER A 412 27.54 -35.75 -5.23
N VAL A 413 27.06 -36.86 -4.64
CA VAL A 413 26.95 -36.98 -3.18
C VAL A 413 28.35 -37.14 -2.60
N VAL A 414 28.65 -36.39 -1.56
CA VAL A 414 29.93 -36.41 -0.86
C VAL A 414 29.73 -37.03 0.52
N ASP A 415 30.59 -37.95 0.91
CA ASP A 415 30.64 -38.46 2.28
C ASP A 415 31.18 -37.34 3.21
N PRO A 416 30.40 -36.85 4.17
CA PRO A 416 30.83 -35.77 5.05
C PRO A 416 32.08 -36.09 5.88
N HIS A 417 32.34 -37.36 6.13
CA HIS A 417 33.52 -37.81 6.90
C HIS A 417 34.82 -37.71 6.11
N THR A 418 34.76 -37.57 4.78
CA THR A 418 35.92 -37.39 3.91
C THR A 418 36.32 -35.92 3.70
N VAL A 419 35.52 -34.99 4.22
CA VAL A 419 35.76 -33.56 4.07
C VAL A 419 36.66 -33.02 5.18
N ASP A 420 37.71 -32.29 4.82
CA ASP A 420 38.50 -31.51 5.78
C ASP A 420 37.69 -30.27 6.24
N TRP A 421 36.84 -30.46 7.24
CA TRP A 421 36.03 -29.39 7.81
C TRP A 421 36.85 -28.29 8.50
N ALA A 422 38.09 -28.56 8.89
CA ALA A 422 38.99 -27.56 9.47
C ALA A 422 39.33 -26.48 8.43
N GLY A 423 39.58 -26.88 7.18
CA GLY A 423 39.89 -26.02 6.06
C GLY A 423 38.66 -25.29 5.47
N VAL A 424 37.42 -25.75 5.74
CA VAL A 424 36.20 -25.10 5.26
C VAL A 424 35.81 -23.92 6.16
N ASN A 425 35.49 -22.78 5.60
CA ASN A 425 35.04 -21.59 6.35
C ASN A 425 33.87 -20.89 5.66
N ARG A 426 33.37 -19.79 6.25
CA ARG A 426 32.21 -19.03 5.72
C ARG A 426 32.42 -18.46 4.31
N ASN A 427 33.65 -18.25 3.89
CA ASN A 427 33.99 -17.68 2.59
C ASN A 427 34.25 -18.76 1.52
N ASN A 428 34.64 -19.96 1.92
CA ASN A 428 34.99 -21.06 1.02
C ASN A 428 34.15 -22.34 1.25
N PHE A 429 32.82 -22.19 1.44
CA PHE A 429 31.90 -23.32 1.54
C PHE A 429 31.31 -23.64 0.14
N PRO A 430 31.91 -24.59 -0.61
CA PRO A 430 31.48 -24.87 -1.99
C PRO A 430 30.26 -25.79 -2.07
N TYR A 431 29.99 -26.52 -0.98
CA TYR A 431 29.02 -27.61 -0.93
C TYR A 431 27.56 -27.10 -0.98
N LYS A 432 26.69 -27.94 -1.55
CA LYS A 432 25.25 -27.81 -1.42
C LYS A 432 24.73 -28.77 -0.36
N LEU A 433 23.94 -28.26 0.56
CA LEU A 433 23.22 -29.07 1.55
C LEU A 433 21.75 -29.21 1.13
N ARG A 434 21.22 -30.44 1.18
CA ARG A 434 19.80 -30.71 0.97
C ARG A 434 19.27 -31.54 2.13
N GLN A 435 18.26 -31.03 2.83
CA GLN A 435 17.53 -31.82 3.82
C GLN A 435 16.44 -32.64 3.12
N GLY A 436 16.36 -33.91 3.44
CA GLY A 436 15.34 -34.84 2.96
C GLY A 436 13.94 -34.48 3.49
N SER A 437 12.90 -35.05 2.88
CA SER A 437 11.52 -34.92 3.38
C SER A 437 11.36 -35.62 4.72
N GLY A 438 10.36 -35.22 5.49
CA GLY A 438 10.03 -35.82 6.78
C GLY A 438 9.65 -34.76 7.83
N ASP A 439 9.29 -35.21 9.04
CA ASP A 439 8.79 -34.35 10.12
C ASP A 439 9.83 -33.36 10.63
N GLY A 440 11.11 -33.72 10.55
CA GLY A 440 12.23 -32.85 10.92
C GLY A 440 12.63 -31.83 9.84
N ASN A 441 12.04 -31.87 8.65
CA ASN A 441 12.38 -30.92 7.58
C ASN A 441 12.03 -29.48 7.97
N ALA A 442 12.97 -28.57 7.77
CA ALA A 442 12.77 -27.16 8.13
C ALA A 442 11.60 -26.49 7.37
N LEU A 443 11.24 -27.01 6.17
CA LEU A 443 10.08 -26.57 5.39
C LEU A 443 8.80 -27.33 5.74
N GLY A 444 8.84 -28.24 6.73
CA GLY A 444 7.73 -29.13 7.09
C GLY A 444 7.28 -30.02 5.94
N ARG A 445 5.98 -30.25 5.85
CA ARG A 445 5.39 -31.26 4.94
C ARG A 445 4.79 -30.66 3.67
N VAL A 446 4.58 -29.34 3.60
CA VAL A 446 4.01 -28.65 2.42
C VAL A 446 4.73 -27.34 2.16
N LYS A 447 5.01 -27.08 0.89
CA LYS A 447 5.60 -25.83 0.39
C LYS A 447 4.74 -25.28 -0.75
N PHE A 448 4.36 -24.00 -0.68
CA PHE A 448 3.53 -23.30 -1.66
C PHE A 448 4.40 -22.33 -2.46
N MET A 449 4.39 -22.47 -3.78
CA MET A 449 5.33 -21.82 -4.66
C MET A 449 4.68 -20.73 -5.53
N PHE A 450 5.18 -19.52 -5.36
CA PHE A 450 4.96 -18.36 -6.23
C PHE A 450 6.35 -17.85 -6.66
N PRO A 451 6.92 -18.40 -7.76
CA PRO A 451 8.31 -18.14 -8.15
C PRO A 451 8.56 -16.63 -8.31
N ASN A 452 9.50 -16.09 -7.54
CA ASN A 452 9.82 -14.66 -7.50
C ASN A 452 11.33 -14.46 -7.30
N ARG A 453 11.82 -13.25 -7.60
CA ARG A 453 13.25 -12.89 -7.49
C ARG A 453 13.81 -12.91 -6.07
N PHE A 454 12.94 -12.89 -5.04
CA PHE A 454 13.34 -12.86 -3.62
C PHE A 454 13.50 -14.27 -3.04
N ASN A 455 13.12 -15.32 -3.77
CA ASN A 455 13.06 -16.71 -3.29
C ASN A 455 12.17 -16.87 -2.03
N ILE A 456 11.12 -16.08 -1.90
CA ILE A 456 10.13 -16.16 -0.83
C ILE A 456 9.03 -17.14 -1.24
N TYR A 457 8.57 -17.93 -0.28
CA TYR A 457 7.47 -18.88 -0.43
C TYR A 457 6.75 -19.09 0.91
N LEU A 458 5.52 -19.62 0.85
CA LEU A 458 4.84 -20.10 2.05
C LEU A 458 5.22 -21.56 2.29
N HIS A 459 5.38 -21.95 3.55
CA HIS A 459 5.72 -23.34 3.87
C HIS A 459 5.29 -23.72 5.29
N ASP A 460 5.24 -25.02 5.51
CA ASP A 460 5.08 -25.63 6.81
C ASP A 460 6.34 -25.51 7.68
N THR A 461 6.28 -25.96 8.92
CA THR A 461 7.41 -25.97 9.87
C THR A 461 7.18 -26.97 10.99
N PRO A 462 8.23 -27.68 11.49
CA PRO A 462 8.13 -28.45 12.72
C PRO A 462 7.99 -27.58 13.98
N ALA A 463 8.37 -26.30 13.92
CA ALA A 463 8.35 -25.38 15.07
C ALA A 463 6.95 -24.78 15.30
N LYS A 464 5.94 -25.63 15.51
CA LYS A 464 4.52 -25.23 15.66
C LYS A 464 4.25 -24.33 16.86
N THR A 465 5.04 -24.44 17.92
CA THR A 465 4.89 -23.61 19.14
C THR A 465 5.10 -22.11 18.90
N LEU A 466 5.76 -21.74 17.80
CA LEU A 466 5.99 -20.35 17.46
C LEU A 466 4.67 -19.61 17.08
N PHE A 467 3.66 -20.31 16.60
CA PHE A 467 2.38 -19.72 16.25
C PHE A 467 1.57 -19.20 17.44
N GLY A 468 1.84 -19.71 18.65
CA GLY A 468 1.25 -19.22 19.90
C GLY A 468 1.92 -17.97 20.50
N LYS A 469 2.91 -17.39 19.82
CA LYS A 469 3.55 -16.14 20.27
C LYS A 469 2.82 -14.92 19.72
N ASP A 470 2.74 -13.83 20.52
CA ASP A 470 2.18 -12.55 20.04
C ASP A 470 3.00 -11.98 18.88
N GLN A 471 4.33 -12.00 18.99
CA GLN A 471 5.24 -11.59 17.93
C GLN A 471 5.88 -12.83 17.29
N ARG A 472 5.68 -12.99 16.00
CA ARG A 472 6.10 -14.17 15.22
C ARG A 472 7.11 -13.86 14.14
N THR A 473 8.12 -13.03 14.45
CA THR A 473 9.21 -12.61 13.56
C THR A 473 10.45 -13.49 13.77
N PHE A 474 10.43 -14.74 13.28
CA PHE A 474 11.48 -15.73 13.57
C PHE A 474 12.15 -16.33 12.34
N SER A 475 11.62 -16.13 11.12
CA SER A 475 12.15 -16.75 9.91
C SER A 475 13.32 -15.95 9.30
N HIS A 476 13.87 -16.45 8.20
CA HIS A 476 14.87 -15.79 7.35
C HIS A 476 14.26 -15.12 6.12
N GLY A 477 12.99 -14.69 6.21
CA GLY A 477 12.26 -14.03 5.16
C GLY A 477 11.09 -14.85 4.61
N CYS A 478 11.20 -16.17 4.48
CA CYS A 478 10.08 -17.03 4.08
C CYS A 478 8.97 -17.04 5.14
N ILE A 479 7.74 -17.33 4.74
CA ILE A 479 6.56 -17.24 5.57
C ILE A 479 6.12 -18.66 5.96
N ARG A 480 6.10 -18.96 7.27
CA ARG A 480 5.61 -20.24 7.80
C ARG A 480 4.13 -20.11 8.08
N VAL A 481 3.35 -21.12 7.69
CA VAL A 481 1.90 -21.17 7.89
C VAL A 481 1.51 -22.17 8.98
N SER A 482 0.49 -21.84 9.77
CA SER A 482 0.11 -22.67 10.94
C SER A 482 -0.67 -23.92 10.55
N ASP A 483 -1.52 -23.84 9.50
CA ASP A 483 -2.32 -24.96 8.96
C ASP A 483 -2.01 -25.18 7.47
N PRO A 484 -0.91 -25.90 7.15
CA PRO A 484 -0.55 -26.19 5.76
C PRO A 484 -1.53 -27.10 5.04
N PRO A 485 -2.12 -28.19 5.64
CA PRO A 485 -3.10 -29.03 4.95
C PRO A 485 -4.38 -28.28 4.59
N GLY A 486 -4.93 -27.49 5.53
CA GLY A 486 -6.12 -26.68 5.27
C GLY A 486 -5.87 -25.62 4.19
N LEU A 487 -4.68 -24.97 4.20
CA LEU A 487 -4.30 -24.06 3.13
C LEU A 487 -4.17 -24.80 1.78
N ALA A 488 -3.59 -26.00 1.76
CA ALA A 488 -3.45 -26.79 0.53
C ALA A 488 -4.80 -27.18 -0.04
N GLU A 489 -5.76 -27.64 0.78
CA GLU A 489 -7.13 -27.93 0.34
C GLU A 489 -7.79 -26.69 -0.25
N ALA A 490 -7.75 -25.58 0.47
CA ALA A 490 -8.31 -24.32 0.01
C ALA A 490 -7.68 -23.85 -1.30
N VAL A 491 -6.35 -23.89 -1.45
CA VAL A 491 -5.63 -23.48 -2.67
C VAL A 491 -5.95 -24.40 -3.85
N LEU A 492 -6.06 -25.72 -3.63
CA LEU A 492 -6.32 -26.71 -4.67
C LEU A 492 -7.81 -26.88 -5.03
N ALA A 493 -8.70 -26.13 -4.40
CA ALA A 493 -10.15 -26.25 -4.64
C ALA A 493 -10.53 -26.11 -6.13
N SER A 494 -9.90 -25.19 -6.88
CA SER A 494 -10.13 -25.02 -8.33
C SER A 494 -9.48 -26.10 -9.19
N THR A 495 -8.44 -26.76 -8.67
CA THR A 495 -7.71 -27.84 -9.38
C THR A 495 -8.55 -29.13 -9.40
N GLY A 496 -9.42 -29.32 -8.39
CA GLY A 496 -10.31 -30.46 -8.26
C GLY A 496 -9.62 -31.75 -7.79
N GLY A 497 -10.39 -32.61 -7.14
CA GLY A 497 -9.95 -33.94 -6.70
C GLY A 497 -8.94 -33.94 -5.54
N TRP A 498 -8.77 -32.82 -4.81
CA TRP A 498 -7.89 -32.70 -3.67
C TRP A 498 -8.67 -32.35 -2.40
N SER A 499 -9.23 -33.37 -1.74
CA SER A 499 -9.80 -33.26 -0.40
C SER A 499 -8.69 -33.26 0.67
N LEU A 500 -9.03 -32.81 1.87
CA LEU A 500 -8.12 -32.85 3.01
C LEU A 500 -7.58 -34.27 3.28
N ASP A 501 -8.43 -35.30 3.16
CA ASP A 501 -8.02 -36.72 3.34
C ASP A 501 -6.98 -37.12 2.30
N ARG A 502 -7.17 -36.76 1.03
CA ARG A 502 -6.22 -37.06 -0.03
C ARG A 502 -4.90 -36.30 0.18
N ILE A 503 -4.95 -35.07 0.62
CA ILE A 503 -3.77 -34.27 0.96
C ILE A 503 -3.02 -34.94 2.10
N ASN A 504 -3.67 -35.29 3.20
CA ASN A 504 -3.08 -35.95 4.34
C ASN A 504 -2.49 -37.32 3.93
N SER A 505 -3.22 -38.16 3.19
CA SER A 505 -2.71 -39.44 2.69
C SER A 505 -1.45 -39.27 1.82
N THR A 506 -1.41 -38.20 0.99
CA THR A 506 -0.23 -37.90 0.17
C THR A 506 0.95 -37.44 1.03
N ILE A 507 0.69 -36.65 2.07
CA ILE A 507 1.70 -36.22 3.04
C ILE A 507 2.23 -37.44 3.79
N ASP A 508 1.39 -38.32 4.28
CA ASP A 508 1.73 -39.50 5.07
C ASP A 508 2.51 -40.56 4.27
N SER A 509 2.32 -40.60 2.94
CA SER A 509 3.12 -41.47 2.07
C SER A 509 4.64 -41.17 2.13
N GLY A 510 5.03 -39.97 2.55
CA GLY A 510 6.42 -39.50 2.56
C GLY A 510 6.97 -39.19 1.15
N GLU A 511 6.25 -39.54 0.09
CA GLU A 511 6.68 -39.31 -1.28
C GLU A 511 6.57 -37.85 -1.67
N ARG A 512 7.64 -37.33 -2.27
CA ARG A 512 7.63 -35.96 -2.79
C ARG A 512 6.68 -35.82 -3.98
N ARG A 513 5.67 -34.97 -3.87
CA ARG A 513 4.70 -34.71 -4.94
C ARG A 513 4.56 -33.22 -5.26
N ILE A 514 4.68 -32.88 -6.54
CA ILE A 514 4.39 -31.54 -7.06
C ILE A 514 2.97 -31.54 -7.60
N VAL A 515 2.18 -30.54 -7.22
CA VAL A 515 0.81 -30.31 -7.72
C VAL A 515 0.73 -28.90 -8.29
N THR A 516 0.57 -28.82 -9.61
CA THR A 516 0.38 -27.55 -10.30
C THR A 516 -1.07 -27.10 -10.12
N LEU A 517 -1.27 -25.83 -9.82
CA LEU A 517 -2.59 -25.23 -9.76
C LEU A 517 -3.19 -25.12 -11.18
N LYS A 518 -4.48 -25.42 -11.31
CA LYS A 518 -5.19 -25.20 -12.57
C LYS A 518 -5.24 -23.71 -12.93
N ASP A 519 -5.55 -22.89 -11.93
CA ASP A 519 -5.60 -21.44 -12.04
C ASP A 519 -4.56 -20.86 -11.08
N PRO A 520 -3.60 -20.04 -11.54
CA PRO A 520 -2.69 -19.33 -10.66
C PRO A 520 -3.45 -18.49 -9.65
N LEU A 521 -2.96 -18.45 -8.40
CA LEU A 521 -3.61 -17.75 -7.30
C LEU A 521 -2.77 -16.54 -6.90
N PRO A 522 -3.30 -15.31 -7.00
CA PRO A 522 -2.61 -14.11 -6.54
C PRO A 522 -2.23 -14.20 -5.05
N VAL A 523 -1.00 -13.83 -4.74
CA VAL A 523 -0.46 -13.74 -3.39
C VAL A 523 0.08 -12.33 -3.20
N HIS A 524 -0.50 -11.60 -2.27
CA HIS A 524 -0.10 -10.25 -1.91
C HIS A 524 0.52 -10.28 -0.52
N ILE A 525 1.76 -9.84 -0.41
CA ILE A 525 2.44 -9.62 0.85
C ILE A 525 2.44 -8.13 1.11
N GLY A 526 1.72 -7.70 2.15
CA GLY A 526 1.54 -6.31 2.52
C GLY A 526 2.06 -6.01 3.92
N TYR A 527 2.15 -4.71 4.25
CA TYR A 527 2.56 -4.23 5.57
C TYR A 527 1.63 -3.12 6.02
N LEU A 528 0.61 -3.48 6.79
CA LEU A 528 -0.38 -2.54 7.32
C LEU A 528 -0.35 -2.59 8.85
N THR A 529 0.01 -1.46 9.47
CA THR A 529 0.02 -1.29 10.93
C THR A 529 -1.28 -0.71 11.46
N SER A 530 -2.16 -0.21 10.59
CA SER A 530 -3.52 0.20 10.89
C SER A 530 -4.46 -0.12 9.74
N TRP A 531 -5.68 -0.58 10.06
CA TRP A 531 -6.78 -0.78 9.11
C TRP A 531 -8.12 -0.79 9.80
N VAL A 532 -9.20 -0.67 9.03
CA VAL A 532 -10.57 -0.75 9.50
C VAL A 532 -11.26 -1.96 8.87
N ASN A 533 -11.83 -2.81 9.70
CA ASN A 533 -12.60 -3.98 9.26
C ASN A 533 -13.99 -3.59 8.73
N LYS A 534 -14.74 -4.57 8.20
CA LYS A 534 -16.11 -4.36 7.68
C LYS A 534 -17.12 -3.95 8.76
N ASP A 535 -16.87 -4.34 10.01
CA ASP A 535 -17.68 -3.98 11.18
C ASP A 535 -17.38 -2.59 11.75
N GLY A 536 -16.49 -1.82 11.10
CA GLY A 536 -16.05 -0.51 11.55
C GLY A 536 -14.92 -0.53 12.60
N SER A 537 -14.53 -1.69 13.11
CA SER A 537 -13.47 -1.79 14.11
C SER A 537 -12.11 -1.36 13.57
N VAL A 538 -11.46 -0.44 14.29
CA VAL A 538 -10.11 0.04 13.96
C VAL A 538 -9.08 -0.85 14.60
N HIS A 539 -8.17 -1.37 13.79
CA HIS A 539 -7.09 -2.25 14.22
C HIS A 539 -5.75 -1.55 14.15
N PHE A 540 -4.89 -1.85 15.12
CA PHE A 540 -3.52 -1.36 15.16
C PHE A 540 -2.54 -2.51 15.44
N ARG A 541 -1.35 -2.42 14.87
CA ARG A 541 -0.25 -3.37 15.10
C ARG A 541 1.03 -2.62 15.40
N THR A 542 1.90 -3.27 16.14
CA THR A 542 3.26 -2.79 16.35
C THR A 542 4.02 -2.77 15.03
N ASP A 543 4.78 -1.72 14.80
CA ASP A 543 5.69 -1.60 13.65
C ASP A 543 6.93 -2.49 13.84
N VAL A 544 6.77 -3.79 13.59
CA VAL A 544 7.80 -4.81 13.87
C VAL A 544 9.07 -4.69 13.01
N TYR A 545 9.01 -3.94 11.91
CA TYR A 545 10.14 -3.72 10.99
C TYR A 545 10.63 -2.26 10.96
N GLY A 546 10.03 -1.36 11.75
CA GLY A 546 10.38 0.07 11.75
C GLY A 546 10.00 0.79 10.44
N ARG A 547 9.01 0.29 9.70
CA ARG A 547 8.59 0.83 8.40
C ARG A 547 7.69 2.05 8.50
N ASP A 548 7.03 2.26 9.65
CA ASP A 548 6.25 3.48 9.89
C ASP A 548 7.19 4.68 10.01
N ALA A 549 8.26 4.55 10.81
CA ALA A 549 9.25 5.62 10.98
C ALA A 549 9.94 5.99 9.66
N LYS A 550 10.35 5.00 8.86
CA LYS A 550 10.95 5.23 7.54
C LYS A 550 10.00 5.96 6.58
N LEU A 551 8.72 5.55 6.56
CA LEU A 551 7.74 6.20 5.70
C LEU A 551 7.45 7.63 6.17
N ALA A 552 7.34 7.86 7.48
CA ALA A 552 7.16 9.21 8.03
C ALA A 552 8.32 10.13 7.62
N GLU A 553 9.57 9.66 7.72
CA GLU A 553 10.76 10.40 7.29
C GLU A 553 10.74 10.70 5.78
N ALA A 554 10.39 9.72 4.93
CA ALA A 554 10.27 9.90 3.49
C ALA A 554 9.19 10.93 3.12
N LEU A 555 8.05 10.94 3.81
CA LEU A 555 6.98 11.91 3.60
C LEU A 555 7.35 13.33 4.05
N LEU A 556 8.17 13.48 5.10
CA LEU A 556 8.72 14.77 5.50
C LEU A 556 9.73 15.29 4.46
N GLY A 557 10.59 14.42 3.93
CA GLY A 557 11.53 14.75 2.86
C GLY A 557 10.82 15.19 1.57
N ALA A 558 9.73 14.51 1.20
CA ALA A 558 8.91 14.87 0.05
C ALA A 558 8.26 16.26 0.18
N ARG A 559 7.92 16.71 1.40
CA ARG A 559 7.44 18.08 1.67
C ARG A 559 8.53 19.14 1.46
N ALA A 560 9.77 18.84 1.80
CA ALA A 560 10.88 19.79 1.70
C ALA A 560 11.31 20.05 0.24
N GLY A 561 11.01 19.13 -0.68
CA GLY A 561 11.41 19.18 -2.09
C GLY A 561 10.41 19.80 -3.07
N GLY A 562 9.23 20.29 -2.63
CA GLY A 562 8.20 20.73 -3.55
C GLY A 562 7.65 22.13 -3.29
N TRP A 563 7.42 22.87 -4.34
CA TRP A 563 6.69 24.14 -4.51
C TRP A 563 6.36 24.91 -3.21
N ARG A 564 7.20 25.88 -2.83
CA ARG A 564 6.92 26.89 -1.80
C ARG A 564 6.18 28.10 -2.39
#